data_1e456d9cdb8e4053c4106120d5646fde
#
_entry.id   1e456d9cdb8e4053c4106120d5646fde
#
_cell.length_a   1.000
_cell.length_b   1.000
_cell.length_c   1.000
_cell.angle_alpha   90.00
_cell.angle_beta   90.00
_cell.angle_gamma   90.00
#
_symmetry.space_group_name_H-M   'P 1'
#
loop_
_entity.id
_entity.type
_entity.pdbx_description
1 polymer ?
#
loop_
_entity_poly.entity_id
_entity_poly.type
_entity_poly.pdbx_seq_one_letter_code
_entity_poly.pdbx_strand_id
1 'polypeptide(L)'
;MKKPITLLFVLLLVSGSLWSQLSGTYTVGSGGNYATIAAAIDALNTSGVVAPGVTFNVLAGHTESATTTLTITATGTSTAPIVFQKSGTGANPLITRMDAGTISTSSLSADGDAIIKLSGTDYITFNGIDLTANNQGIEYGYYTFKPSGTDGCQYVTIKNSTVTMTKGTSAYVIGIYISNGPTSPSAVTGVTVTSTSGINSNIVISGNTITNVHAGIYIRGSSATGFYDSDITIGQLGAENTITNFGGGNVSATYGIYFIYVNNPTVEYNTITSATHGSTLYGVFYSTVSGIVKGNYNAFTLANNSASSLTYFIYNANTVTSEAFNNNTFAAGTLSSTGTVYLIYASNGTPEVNINNNSISGSINRTGASGSFYCYYNLGSPTSGSENIQNNNFSNITVT
;
A
#
# COMPACT_ATOMS: atom_id res chain seq x y z
N MET A 1 32.58 70.25 32.43
CA MET A 1 32.55 69.74 31.02
C MET A 1 32.09 68.29 31.02
N LYS A 2 30.82 68.06 30.64
CA LYS A 2 30.26 66.71 30.55
C LYS A 2 30.40 66.27 29.09
N LYS A 3 31.10 65.12 28.85
CA LYS A 3 31.23 64.51 27.50
C LYS A 3 29.95 63.72 27.21
N PRO A 4 29.34 63.86 26.00
CA PRO A 4 28.23 63.01 25.60
C PRO A 4 28.75 61.63 25.24
N ILE A 5 28.14 60.56 25.78
CA ILE A 5 28.33 59.18 25.35
C ILE A 5 27.41 58.91 24.16
N THR A 6 28.01 58.80 22.97
CA THR A 6 27.30 58.43 21.77
C THR A 6 27.10 56.89 21.80
N LEU A 7 25.86 56.43 22.00
CA LEU A 7 25.47 55.04 21.97
C LEU A 7 25.30 54.61 20.50
N LEU A 8 26.27 53.87 19.98
CA LEU A 8 26.23 53.31 18.62
C LEU A 8 25.35 52.04 18.65
N PHE A 9 24.11 52.16 18.12
CA PHE A 9 23.24 51.02 17.92
C PHE A 9 23.72 50.26 16.68
N VAL A 10 24.42 49.11 16.87
CA VAL A 10 24.73 48.18 15.81
C VAL A 10 23.50 47.33 15.56
N LEU A 11 22.74 47.65 14.51
CA LEU A 11 21.64 46.83 14.01
C LEU A 11 22.25 45.61 13.29
N LEU A 12 22.32 44.48 13.99
CA LEU A 12 22.70 43.19 13.38
C LEU A 12 21.55 42.77 12.45
N LEU A 13 21.66 43.03 11.17
CA LEU A 13 20.82 42.44 10.15
C LEU A 13 21.21 40.93 10.06
N VAL A 14 20.52 40.10 10.80
CA VAL A 14 20.52 38.66 10.55
C VAL A 14 19.73 38.44 9.25
N SER A 15 20.44 38.42 8.12
CA SER A 15 19.90 37.94 6.87
C SER A 15 19.73 36.42 6.96
N GLY A 16 18.74 35.99 7.72
CA GLY A 16 18.21 34.64 7.56
C GLY A 16 17.68 34.55 6.14
N SER A 17 18.21 33.65 5.34
CA SER A 17 17.62 33.27 4.07
C SER A 17 16.20 32.80 4.37
N LEU A 18 15.21 33.66 4.21
CA LEU A 18 13.82 33.28 4.22
C LEU A 18 13.61 32.42 2.96
N TRP A 19 13.79 31.12 3.09
CA TRP A 19 13.36 30.20 2.05
C TRP A 19 11.84 30.36 1.93
N SER A 20 11.41 30.91 0.79
CA SER A 20 9.97 31.05 0.54
C SER A 20 9.38 29.64 0.44
N GLN A 21 8.37 29.36 1.26
CA GLN A 21 7.62 28.12 1.16
C GLN A 21 7.06 27.95 -0.25
N LEU A 22 6.98 26.73 -0.72
CA LEU A 22 6.48 26.44 -2.06
C LEU A 22 4.97 26.61 -2.12
N SER A 23 4.49 27.20 -3.23
CA SER A 23 3.08 27.28 -3.55
C SER A 23 2.88 27.41 -5.06
N GLY A 24 1.69 27.04 -5.55
CA GLY A 24 1.35 27.10 -6.96
C GLY A 24 1.90 25.91 -7.75
N THR A 25 2.24 26.13 -9.01
CA THR A 25 2.56 25.05 -9.95
C THR A 25 3.98 25.17 -10.46
N TYR A 26 4.69 24.05 -10.46
CA TYR A 26 6.04 23.90 -10.98
C TYR A 26 6.10 22.79 -12.02
N THR A 27 6.90 22.95 -13.06
CA THR A 27 7.15 21.94 -14.08
C THR A 27 8.40 21.14 -13.72
N VAL A 28 8.33 19.80 -13.84
CA VAL A 28 9.45 18.89 -13.60
C VAL A 28 9.79 18.16 -14.90
N GLY A 29 11.06 18.13 -15.24
CA GLY A 29 11.60 17.55 -16.46
C GLY A 29 12.42 18.53 -17.27
N SER A 30 12.80 18.14 -18.49
CA SER A 30 13.67 18.98 -19.36
C SER A 30 13.05 20.35 -19.63
N GLY A 31 13.78 21.42 -19.28
CA GLY A 31 13.32 22.82 -19.43
C GLY A 31 12.32 23.28 -18.37
N GLY A 32 11.97 22.44 -17.39
CA GLY A 32 11.09 22.78 -16.29
C GLY A 32 11.78 23.56 -15.16
N ASN A 33 11.00 23.91 -14.13
CA ASN A 33 11.51 24.54 -12.92
C ASN A 33 12.49 23.63 -12.17
N TYR A 34 12.25 22.33 -12.20
CA TYR A 34 13.12 21.29 -11.66
C TYR A 34 13.46 20.29 -12.77
N ALA A 35 14.73 19.94 -12.88
CA ALA A 35 15.18 18.99 -13.89
C ALA A 35 14.71 17.54 -13.61
N THR A 36 14.54 17.20 -12.32
CA THR A 36 14.18 15.86 -11.83
C THR A 36 13.15 15.92 -10.71
N ILE A 37 12.45 14.80 -10.47
CA ILE A 37 11.56 14.64 -9.33
C ILE A 37 12.38 14.72 -8.03
N ALA A 38 13.58 14.14 -8.00
CA ALA A 38 14.48 14.24 -6.85
C ALA A 38 14.77 15.70 -6.48
N ALA A 39 15.10 16.55 -7.44
CA ALA A 39 15.35 17.98 -7.21
C ALA A 39 14.08 18.71 -6.70
N ALA A 40 12.90 18.34 -7.19
CA ALA A 40 11.63 18.88 -6.70
C ALA A 40 11.35 18.44 -5.24
N ILE A 41 11.66 17.20 -4.90
CA ILE A 41 11.55 16.67 -3.53
C ILE A 41 12.53 17.39 -2.59
N ASP A 42 13.78 17.61 -3.00
CA ASP A 42 14.77 18.33 -2.20
C ASP A 42 14.32 19.76 -1.90
N ALA A 43 13.79 20.47 -2.92
CA ALA A 43 13.24 21.79 -2.74
C ALA A 43 12.01 21.80 -1.81
N LEU A 44 11.12 20.81 -1.96
CA LEU A 44 9.94 20.64 -1.10
C LEU A 44 10.34 20.39 0.34
N ASN A 45 11.28 19.48 0.60
CA ASN A 45 11.76 19.19 1.95
C ASN A 45 12.45 20.39 2.60
N THR A 46 13.17 21.21 1.80
CA THR A 46 13.89 22.37 2.30
C THR A 46 12.95 23.52 2.62
N SER A 47 11.97 23.78 1.76
CA SER A 47 11.12 24.97 1.83
C SER A 47 9.79 24.71 2.54
N GLY A 48 9.29 23.47 2.53
CA GLY A 48 7.92 23.18 2.94
C GLY A 48 6.89 23.73 1.95
N VAL A 49 5.62 23.67 2.32
CA VAL A 49 4.49 24.10 1.49
C VAL A 49 3.58 25.08 2.24
N VAL A 50 2.98 26.04 1.52
CA VAL A 50 1.99 26.99 2.05
C VAL A 50 0.78 27.05 1.13
N ALA A 51 -0.35 27.51 1.65
CA ALA A 51 -1.58 27.70 0.85
C ALA A 51 -1.34 28.51 -0.43
N PRO A 52 -1.95 28.13 -1.55
CA PRO A 52 -2.96 27.09 -1.73
C PRO A 52 -2.42 25.67 -1.96
N GLY A 53 -1.16 25.38 -1.65
CA GLY A 53 -0.51 24.12 -1.88
C GLY A 53 0.45 24.16 -3.08
N VAL A 54 1.10 23.02 -3.36
CA VAL A 54 2.07 22.91 -4.44
C VAL A 54 1.73 21.77 -5.38
N THR A 55 1.82 22.01 -6.69
CA THR A 55 1.67 20.99 -7.72
C THR A 55 2.93 20.91 -8.57
N PHE A 56 3.55 19.75 -8.59
CA PHE A 56 4.66 19.40 -9.48
C PHE A 56 4.11 18.66 -10.70
N ASN A 57 4.03 19.37 -11.83
CA ASN A 57 3.63 18.84 -13.13
C ASN A 57 4.83 18.18 -13.79
N VAL A 58 4.92 16.87 -13.65
CA VAL A 58 6.00 16.06 -14.24
C VAL A 58 5.67 15.77 -15.70
N LEU A 59 6.55 16.18 -16.60
CA LEU A 59 6.33 16.03 -18.04
C LEU A 59 6.12 14.55 -18.41
N ALA A 60 5.11 14.29 -19.24
CA ALA A 60 4.86 12.94 -19.75
C ALA A 60 6.09 12.40 -20.47
N GLY A 61 6.44 11.14 -20.21
CA GLY A 61 7.65 10.48 -20.74
C GLY A 61 8.96 10.90 -20.08
N HIS A 62 8.93 11.74 -19.02
CA HIS A 62 10.12 12.02 -18.22
C HIS A 62 10.66 10.72 -17.59
N THR A 63 11.98 10.52 -17.68
CA THR A 63 12.65 9.36 -17.04
C THR A 63 13.74 9.84 -16.12
N GLU A 64 13.83 9.23 -14.96
CA GLU A 64 14.79 9.57 -13.93
C GLU A 64 15.40 8.31 -13.32
N SER A 65 16.71 8.30 -13.10
CA SER A 65 17.42 7.25 -12.40
C SER A 65 17.76 7.72 -10.99
N ALA A 66 17.34 6.96 -9.99
CA ALA A 66 17.68 7.18 -8.59
C ALA A 66 18.68 6.12 -8.11
N THR A 67 19.63 6.52 -7.28
CA THR A 67 20.63 5.62 -6.64
C THR A 67 20.44 5.57 -5.12
N THR A 68 19.43 6.27 -4.60
CA THR A 68 19.05 6.28 -3.19
C THR A 68 17.53 6.41 -3.09
N THR A 69 16.97 6.12 -1.94
CA THR A 69 15.57 6.35 -1.64
C THR A 69 15.23 7.84 -1.75
N LEU A 70 14.21 8.18 -2.53
CA LEU A 70 13.65 9.54 -2.57
C LEU A 70 12.71 9.72 -1.37
N THR A 71 13.21 10.39 -0.33
CA THR A 71 12.47 10.57 0.92
C THR A 71 11.80 11.94 0.97
N ILE A 72 10.49 11.96 1.22
CA ILE A 72 9.71 13.17 1.45
C ILE A 72 9.43 13.27 2.95
N THR A 73 9.85 14.38 3.55
CA THR A 73 9.64 14.72 4.95
C THR A 73 8.74 15.95 5.13
N ALA A 74 8.52 16.69 4.04
CA ALA A 74 7.58 17.79 4.03
C ALA A 74 6.14 17.27 4.17
N THR A 75 5.33 17.97 4.93
CA THR A 75 3.92 17.64 5.16
C THR A 75 3.02 18.74 4.63
N GLY A 76 1.91 18.35 4.00
CA GLY A 76 0.86 19.25 3.55
C GLY A 76 -0.23 19.47 4.60
N THR A 77 -1.23 20.21 4.21
CA THR A 77 -2.48 20.39 4.96
C THR A 77 -3.68 20.38 4.01
N SER A 78 -4.89 20.36 4.52
CA SER A 78 -6.10 20.44 3.69
C SER A 78 -6.17 21.72 2.82
N THR A 79 -5.52 22.80 3.26
CA THR A 79 -5.44 24.07 2.52
C THR A 79 -4.13 24.26 1.75
N ALA A 80 -3.15 23.38 1.97
CA ALA A 80 -1.84 23.40 1.33
C ALA A 80 -1.42 21.97 0.93
N PRO A 81 -2.15 21.27 0.03
CA PRO A 81 -1.80 19.93 -0.40
C PRO A 81 -0.55 19.91 -1.29
N ILE A 82 0.08 18.74 -1.34
CA ILE A 82 1.24 18.44 -2.18
C ILE A 82 0.79 17.49 -3.29
N VAL A 83 1.08 17.82 -4.55
CA VAL A 83 0.71 16.97 -5.69
C VAL A 83 1.90 16.77 -6.62
N PHE A 84 2.25 15.53 -6.88
CA PHE A 84 3.11 15.12 -7.99
C PHE A 84 2.23 14.44 -9.04
N GLN A 85 2.15 15.01 -10.24
CA GLN A 85 1.29 14.45 -11.27
C GLN A 85 1.90 14.49 -12.67
N LYS A 86 1.51 13.52 -13.49
CA LYS A 86 1.82 13.56 -14.92
C LYS A 86 1.18 14.78 -15.57
N SER A 87 1.92 15.44 -16.44
CA SER A 87 1.48 16.57 -17.25
C SER A 87 1.70 16.28 -18.73
N GLY A 88 0.66 16.48 -19.52
CA GLY A 88 0.67 16.23 -20.95
C GLY A 88 0.23 14.82 -21.34
N THR A 89 0.20 14.56 -22.65
CA THR A 89 -0.16 13.28 -23.24
C THR A 89 1.07 12.39 -23.41
N GLY A 90 0.91 11.06 -23.30
CA GLY A 90 2.01 10.10 -23.45
C GLY A 90 2.18 9.20 -22.23
N ALA A 91 3.33 8.54 -22.14
CA ALA A 91 3.68 7.66 -21.04
C ALA A 91 3.76 8.40 -19.71
N ASN A 92 3.52 7.73 -18.62
CA ASN A 92 3.78 8.27 -17.29
C ASN A 92 5.27 8.59 -17.12
N PRO A 93 5.62 9.61 -16.32
CA PRO A 93 6.97 9.75 -15.78
C PRO A 93 7.42 8.50 -15.04
N LEU A 94 8.67 8.10 -15.23
CA LEU A 94 9.23 6.88 -14.66
C LEU A 94 10.45 7.19 -13.79
N ILE A 95 10.43 6.74 -12.56
CA ILE A 95 11.60 6.68 -11.68
C ILE A 95 12.11 5.24 -11.66
N THR A 96 13.37 5.06 -12.07
CA THR A 96 14.07 3.76 -11.99
C THR A 96 15.09 3.76 -10.88
N ARG A 97 14.93 2.89 -9.88
CA ARG A 97 15.96 2.68 -8.85
C ARG A 97 17.02 1.73 -9.39
N MET A 98 18.26 2.21 -9.50
CA MET A 98 19.35 1.57 -10.26
C MET A 98 20.38 0.87 -9.39
N ASP A 99 20.52 1.25 -8.13
CA ASP A 99 21.49 0.65 -7.22
C ASP A 99 21.09 -0.77 -6.78
N ALA A 100 22.01 -1.46 -6.16
CA ALA A 100 21.76 -2.82 -5.67
C ALA A 100 20.81 -2.85 -4.48
N GLY A 101 20.66 -1.74 -3.76
CA GLY A 101 20.04 -1.68 -2.45
C GLY A 101 20.79 -2.52 -1.42
N THR A 102 20.24 -2.57 -0.24
CA THR A 102 20.72 -3.45 0.84
C THR A 102 19.58 -4.35 1.26
N ILE A 103 19.74 -5.67 1.11
CA ILE A 103 18.73 -6.59 1.61
C ILE A 103 18.67 -6.47 3.13
N SER A 104 17.67 -5.75 3.63
CA SER A 104 17.46 -5.47 5.04
C SER A 104 16.36 -6.31 5.66
N THR A 105 15.53 -6.93 4.82
CA THR A 105 14.42 -7.75 5.29
C THR A 105 14.20 -9.01 4.43
N SER A 106 14.16 -10.15 5.09
CA SER A 106 13.57 -11.38 4.57
C SER A 106 12.13 -11.59 5.08
N SER A 107 11.64 -10.65 5.89
CA SER A 107 10.31 -10.65 6.49
C SER A 107 9.72 -9.22 6.51
N LEU A 108 8.42 -9.12 6.71
CA LEU A 108 7.59 -7.92 6.57
C LEU A 108 7.74 -6.86 7.68
N SER A 109 8.81 -6.84 8.46
CA SER A 109 8.86 -6.05 9.68
C SER A 109 10.07 -5.13 9.83
N ALA A 110 11.05 -5.22 8.93
CA ALA A 110 12.24 -4.35 8.97
C ALA A 110 12.07 -3.13 8.06
N ASP A 111 12.85 -2.07 8.32
CA ASP A 111 12.99 -0.95 7.39
C ASP A 111 13.82 -1.42 6.19
N GLY A 112 13.28 -1.30 5.00
CA GLY A 112 13.91 -1.71 3.76
C GLY A 112 14.14 -0.53 2.83
N ASP A 113 14.87 -0.80 1.75
CA ASP A 113 15.08 0.18 0.69
C ASP A 113 13.80 0.41 -0.11
N ALA A 114 13.46 1.67 -0.36
CA ALA A 114 12.29 2.07 -1.14
C ALA A 114 12.67 2.93 -2.34
N ILE A 115 11.81 3.00 -3.35
CA ILE A 115 11.96 4.00 -4.41
C ILE A 115 11.51 5.36 -3.88
N ILE A 116 10.28 5.47 -3.38
CA ILE A 116 9.75 6.67 -2.73
C ILE A 116 9.35 6.34 -1.29
N LYS A 117 9.85 7.11 -0.33
CA LYS A 117 9.52 7.02 1.09
C LYS A 117 8.84 8.30 1.56
N LEU A 118 7.66 8.17 2.18
CA LEU A 118 6.91 9.24 2.83
C LEU A 118 7.14 9.12 4.34
N SER A 119 7.77 10.11 4.95
CA SER A 119 8.11 10.08 6.38
C SER A 119 7.29 11.12 7.13
N GLY A 120 6.18 10.72 7.75
CA GLY A 120 5.25 11.62 8.42
C GLY A 120 4.60 12.64 7.47
N THR A 121 4.41 12.25 6.21
CA THR A 121 3.93 13.17 5.17
C THR A 121 2.42 13.08 5.05
N ASP A 122 1.74 14.21 5.23
CA ASP A 122 0.29 14.33 5.08
C ASP A 122 -0.09 15.05 3.79
N TYR A 123 -1.36 14.88 3.36
CA TYR A 123 -2.00 15.56 2.24
C TYR A 123 -1.16 15.56 0.96
N ILE A 124 -0.64 14.39 0.60
CA ILE A 124 0.15 14.20 -0.61
C ILE A 124 -0.53 13.30 -1.63
N THR A 125 -0.43 13.66 -2.90
CA THR A 125 -0.95 12.87 -4.03
C THR A 125 0.15 12.58 -5.03
N PHE A 126 0.31 11.29 -5.39
CA PHE A 126 1.02 10.83 -6.59
C PHE A 126 -0.01 10.38 -7.62
N ASN A 127 0.02 10.97 -8.82
CA ASN A 127 -0.92 10.69 -9.89
C ASN A 127 -0.20 10.46 -11.21
N GLY A 128 -0.06 9.19 -11.58
CA GLY A 128 0.63 8.80 -12.81
C GLY A 128 2.14 8.98 -12.72
N ILE A 129 2.77 8.59 -11.63
CA ILE A 129 4.23 8.52 -11.44
C ILE A 129 4.62 7.04 -11.32
N ASP A 130 5.23 6.52 -12.36
CA ASP A 130 5.62 5.11 -12.42
C ASP A 130 6.95 4.85 -11.70
N LEU A 131 7.06 3.66 -11.11
CA LEU A 131 8.23 3.23 -10.36
C LEU A 131 8.75 1.90 -10.89
N THR A 132 10.06 1.76 -11.04
CA THR A 132 10.72 0.50 -11.37
C THR A 132 11.96 0.29 -10.50
N ALA A 133 12.10 -0.92 -9.95
CA ALA A 133 13.32 -1.37 -9.28
C ALA A 133 14.02 -2.43 -10.13
N ASN A 134 15.34 -2.27 -10.37
CA ASN A 134 16.13 -3.22 -11.13
C ASN A 134 16.77 -4.32 -10.27
N ASN A 135 16.61 -4.26 -8.96
CA ASN A 135 17.25 -5.18 -8.02
C ASN A 135 16.30 -5.56 -6.88
N GLN A 136 16.38 -6.82 -6.41
CA GLN A 136 15.59 -7.31 -5.29
C GLN A 136 15.95 -6.66 -3.94
N GLY A 137 17.10 -6.02 -3.81
CA GLY A 137 17.47 -5.27 -2.61
C GLY A 137 16.73 -3.94 -2.47
N ILE A 138 15.92 -3.57 -3.46
CA ILE A 138 14.93 -2.50 -3.34
C ILE A 138 13.61 -3.15 -2.98
N GLU A 139 13.31 -3.18 -1.68
CA GLU A 139 12.19 -3.96 -1.15
C GLU A 139 10.83 -3.31 -1.40
N TYR A 140 10.75 -1.97 -1.50
CA TYR A 140 9.46 -1.27 -1.57
C TYR A 140 9.40 -0.28 -2.75
N GLY A 141 8.25 -0.24 -3.44
CA GLY A 141 7.96 0.79 -4.43
C GLY A 141 7.61 2.12 -3.74
N TYR A 142 6.35 2.31 -3.33
CA TYR A 142 5.93 3.38 -2.43
C TYR A 142 5.94 2.88 -0.98
N TYR A 143 6.44 3.69 -0.09
CA TYR A 143 6.60 3.33 1.32
C TYR A 143 6.20 4.48 2.22
N THR A 144 5.20 4.30 3.11
CA THR A 144 4.94 5.24 4.20
C THR A 144 5.68 4.80 5.46
N PHE A 145 6.21 5.76 6.18
CA PHE A 145 7.00 5.55 7.38
C PHE A 145 6.55 6.51 8.47
N LYS A 146 6.35 5.99 9.68
CA LYS A 146 6.05 6.79 10.87
C LYS A 146 7.35 7.15 11.58
N PRO A 147 7.80 8.41 11.56
CA PRO A 147 9.01 8.81 12.26
C PRO A 147 8.85 8.79 13.78
N SER A 148 7.61 8.89 14.27
CA SER A 148 7.30 8.82 15.71
C SER A 148 5.89 8.28 15.97
N GLY A 149 5.58 8.05 17.25
CA GLY A 149 4.23 7.63 17.66
C GLY A 149 3.15 8.72 17.58
N THR A 150 3.52 9.94 17.21
CA THR A 150 2.62 11.09 17.05
C THR A 150 2.63 11.66 15.63
N ASP A 151 3.29 10.97 14.69
CA ASP A 151 3.50 11.45 13.32
C ASP A 151 3.37 10.28 12.34
N GLY A 152 2.15 10.07 11.84
CA GLY A 152 1.79 9.13 10.78
C GLY A 152 1.66 9.83 9.43
N CYS A 153 1.29 9.07 8.40
CA CYS A 153 0.98 9.61 7.08
C CYS A 153 -0.54 9.63 6.89
N GLN A 154 -1.12 10.80 6.72
CA GLN A 154 -2.57 10.97 6.58
C GLN A 154 -2.94 11.65 5.25
N TYR A 155 -4.10 11.30 4.70
CA TYR A 155 -4.59 11.86 3.43
C TYR A 155 -3.59 11.66 2.27
N VAL A 156 -3.05 10.44 2.16
CA VAL A 156 -2.14 10.05 1.08
C VAL A 156 -2.93 9.42 -0.05
N THR A 157 -2.68 9.87 -1.28
CA THR A 157 -3.27 9.26 -2.49
C THR A 157 -2.17 8.79 -3.44
N ILE A 158 -2.21 7.51 -3.82
CA ILE A 158 -1.33 6.92 -4.85
C ILE A 158 -2.23 6.36 -5.95
N LYS A 159 -2.17 6.97 -7.13
CA LYS A 159 -3.08 6.60 -8.21
C LYS A 159 -2.48 6.64 -9.61
N ASN A 160 -3.08 5.87 -10.51
CA ASN A 160 -2.79 5.85 -11.95
C ASN A 160 -1.30 5.56 -12.27
N SER A 161 -0.61 4.83 -11.41
CA SER A 161 0.82 4.56 -11.50
C SER A 161 1.10 3.09 -11.75
N THR A 162 2.18 2.80 -12.46
CA THR A 162 2.70 1.44 -12.61
C THR A 162 3.88 1.25 -11.65
N VAL A 163 3.82 0.20 -10.82
CA VAL A 163 4.89 -0.17 -9.89
C VAL A 163 5.41 -1.55 -10.29
N THR A 164 6.59 -1.57 -10.90
CA THR A 164 7.27 -2.80 -11.33
C THR A 164 8.50 -3.03 -10.46
N MET A 165 8.45 -4.09 -9.66
CA MET A 165 9.55 -4.42 -8.76
C MET A 165 10.38 -5.59 -9.33
N THR A 166 11.43 -5.95 -8.64
CA THR A 166 12.23 -7.15 -8.94
C THR A 166 12.22 -8.07 -7.74
N LYS A 167 11.31 -9.06 -7.74
CA LYS A 167 11.28 -10.08 -6.69
C LYS A 167 12.35 -11.13 -6.91
N GLY A 168 12.94 -11.59 -5.84
CA GLY A 168 13.95 -12.65 -5.83
C GLY A 168 13.70 -13.64 -4.70
N THR A 169 14.76 -14.19 -4.12
CA THR A 169 14.66 -15.19 -3.05
C THR A 169 15.21 -14.72 -1.71
N SER A 170 15.82 -13.53 -1.68
CA SER A 170 16.58 -13.06 -0.51
C SER A 170 15.90 -11.91 0.23
N ALA A 171 15.05 -11.15 -0.46
CA ALA A 171 14.30 -10.05 0.13
C ALA A 171 12.80 -10.26 -0.06
N TYR A 172 11.98 -9.69 0.82
CA TYR A 172 10.53 -9.66 0.69
C TYR A 172 10.10 -8.35 0.02
N VAL A 173 9.68 -8.44 -1.22
CA VAL A 173 9.41 -7.28 -2.08
C VAL A 173 7.93 -6.94 -2.10
N ILE A 174 7.61 -5.66 -1.87
CA ILE A 174 6.25 -5.11 -1.77
C ILE A 174 6.07 -3.95 -2.76
N GLY A 175 4.95 -3.92 -3.47
CA GLY A 175 4.65 -2.82 -4.39
C GLY A 175 4.36 -1.50 -3.65
N ILE A 176 3.39 -1.51 -2.74
CA ILE A 176 3.02 -0.35 -1.90
C ILE A 176 2.94 -0.82 -0.45
N TYR A 177 3.78 -0.24 0.42
CA TYR A 177 3.84 -0.57 1.83
C TYR A 177 3.43 0.62 2.70
N ILE A 178 2.30 0.48 3.40
CA ILE A 178 1.85 1.40 4.44
C ILE A 178 2.32 0.83 5.78
N SER A 179 3.31 1.46 6.41
CA SER A 179 4.05 0.85 7.51
C SER A 179 3.83 1.59 8.84
N ASN A 180 4.00 0.85 9.93
CA ASN A 180 4.08 1.43 11.28
C ASN A 180 5.48 1.99 11.60
N GLY A 181 6.43 1.87 10.67
CA GLY A 181 7.83 2.25 10.88
C GLY A 181 8.54 1.42 11.98
N PRO A 182 9.76 1.00 11.80
CA PRO A 182 10.57 0.44 12.88
C PRO A 182 11.08 1.55 13.81
N THR A 183 11.32 1.22 15.08
CA THR A 183 11.93 2.13 16.04
C THR A 183 13.41 2.42 15.74
N SER A 184 14.02 1.57 14.94
CA SER A 184 15.37 1.73 14.38
C SER A 184 15.50 0.90 13.10
N PRO A 185 16.51 1.13 12.25
CA PRO A 185 16.72 0.35 11.02
C PRO A 185 16.86 -1.17 11.25
N SER A 186 17.29 -1.59 12.43
CA SER A 186 17.42 -2.99 12.81
C SER A 186 16.24 -3.53 13.61
N ALA A 187 15.26 -2.70 13.98
CA ALA A 187 14.13 -3.13 14.79
C ALA A 187 13.04 -3.77 13.92
N VAL A 188 12.49 -4.87 14.41
CA VAL A 188 11.33 -5.55 13.81
C VAL A 188 9.99 -5.03 14.35
N THR A 189 10.03 -4.23 15.41
CA THR A 189 8.84 -3.63 16.04
C THR A 189 8.65 -2.22 15.52
N GLY A 190 7.43 -1.88 15.17
CA GLY A 190 7.07 -0.52 14.79
C GLY A 190 7.08 0.46 15.95
N VAL A 191 6.82 1.73 15.69
CA VAL A 191 6.65 2.76 16.72
C VAL A 191 5.38 2.50 17.52
N THR A 192 5.40 2.86 18.80
CA THR A 192 4.19 2.87 19.62
C THR A 192 3.44 4.17 19.37
N VAL A 193 2.29 4.07 18.72
CA VAL A 193 1.43 5.23 18.46
C VAL A 193 0.70 5.64 19.73
N THR A 194 0.69 6.92 20.01
CA THR A 194 0.14 7.50 21.25
C THR A 194 -0.91 8.59 21.00
N SER A 195 -1.16 8.94 19.75
CA SER A 195 -2.17 9.92 19.35
C SER A 195 -2.77 9.60 17.99
N THR A 196 -3.91 10.19 17.67
CA THR A 196 -4.54 10.06 16.36
C THR A 196 -3.74 10.65 15.21
N SER A 197 -2.84 11.60 15.48
CA SER A 197 -1.89 12.10 14.48
C SER A 197 -0.78 11.10 14.14
N GLY A 198 -0.55 10.11 14.99
CA GLY A 198 0.45 9.06 14.75
C GLY A 198 -0.08 7.88 13.93
N ILE A 199 -1.38 7.76 13.64
CA ILE A 199 -1.91 6.72 12.76
C ILE A 199 -1.73 7.11 11.29
N ASN A 200 -1.58 6.11 10.40
CA ASN A 200 -1.82 6.33 8.98
C ASN A 200 -3.33 6.27 8.74
N SER A 201 -3.89 7.28 8.07
CA SER A 201 -5.34 7.30 7.85
C SER A 201 -5.74 8.03 6.56
N ASN A 202 -6.97 7.76 6.11
CA ASN A 202 -7.51 8.38 4.90
C ASN A 202 -6.60 8.18 3.69
N ILE A 203 -6.11 6.94 3.51
CA ILE A 203 -5.23 6.59 2.40
C ILE A 203 -6.03 5.98 1.26
N VAL A 204 -5.80 6.46 0.04
CA VAL A 204 -6.43 5.96 -1.17
C VAL A 204 -5.38 5.44 -2.15
N ILE A 205 -5.54 4.18 -2.55
CA ILE A 205 -4.69 3.52 -3.54
C ILE A 205 -5.59 3.04 -4.67
N SER A 206 -5.56 3.68 -5.85
CA SER A 206 -6.51 3.39 -6.93
C SER A 206 -5.94 3.59 -8.33
N GLY A 207 -6.41 2.81 -9.30
CA GLY A 207 -5.98 2.91 -10.70
C GLY A 207 -4.53 2.50 -10.95
N ASN A 208 -3.91 1.75 -10.03
CA ASN A 208 -2.50 1.37 -10.16
C ASN A 208 -2.33 -0.02 -10.77
N THR A 209 -1.24 -0.21 -11.49
CA THR A 209 -0.75 -1.54 -11.90
C THR A 209 0.47 -1.89 -11.05
N ILE A 210 0.39 -2.98 -10.29
CA ILE A 210 1.48 -3.44 -9.43
C ILE A 210 1.89 -4.84 -9.88
N THR A 211 3.16 -5.03 -10.16
CA THR A 211 3.64 -6.31 -10.71
C THR A 211 5.00 -6.73 -10.17
N ASN A 212 5.23 -8.05 -10.24
CA ASN A 212 6.51 -8.67 -9.93
C ASN A 212 6.96 -8.47 -8.48
N VAL A 213 6.07 -8.76 -7.54
CA VAL A 213 6.19 -8.54 -6.08
C VAL A 213 5.89 -9.82 -5.30
N HIS A 214 6.30 -9.90 -4.03
CA HIS A 214 5.81 -10.94 -3.11
C HIS A 214 4.47 -10.54 -2.50
N ALA A 215 4.31 -9.26 -2.15
CA ALA A 215 3.01 -8.69 -1.80
C ALA A 215 2.70 -7.46 -2.67
N GLY A 216 1.45 -7.36 -3.17
CA GLY A 216 1.01 -6.21 -3.95
C GLY A 216 0.94 -4.96 -3.09
N ILE A 217 0.01 -4.95 -2.14
CA ILE A 217 -0.20 -3.87 -1.19
C ILE A 217 -0.19 -4.46 0.22
N TYR A 218 0.62 -3.90 1.09
CA TYR A 218 0.76 -4.36 2.46
C TYR A 218 0.55 -3.21 3.43
N ILE A 219 -0.39 -3.36 4.35
CA ILE A 219 -0.71 -2.36 5.36
C ILE A 219 -0.44 -2.94 6.74
N ARG A 220 0.48 -2.29 7.48
CA ARG A 220 0.79 -2.61 8.86
C ARG A 220 0.63 -1.38 9.73
N GLY A 221 -0.49 -1.32 10.43
CA GLY A 221 -0.77 -0.27 11.40
C GLY A 221 -0.08 -0.49 12.74
N SER A 222 -0.39 0.39 13.68
CA SER A 222 0.06 0.26 15.07
C SER A 222 -0.76 -0.78 15.82
N SER A 223 -0.11 -1.63 16.59
CA SER A 223 -0.78 -2.56 17.52
C SER A 223 -1.28 -1.91 18.79
N ALA A 224 -1.04 -0.61 19.01
CA ALA A 224 -1.49 0.11 20.21
C ALA A 224 -3.02 0.19 20.21
N THR A 225 -3.62 -0.20 21.33
CA THR A 225 -5.09 -0.19 21.51
C THR A 225 -5.65 1.21 21.30
N GLY A 226 -6.65 1.34 20.41
CA GLY A 226 -7.27 2.61 20.05
C GLY A 226 -6.52 3.44 19.01
N PHE A 227 -5.38 2.95 18.51
CA PHE A 227 -4.54 3.64 17.52
C PHE A 227 -4.19 2.76 16.32
N TYR A 228 -5.10 1.89 15.90
CA TYR A 228 -4.97 1.21 14.61
C TYR A 228 -4.99 2.24 13.48
N ASP A 229 -4.26 1.98 12.42
CA ASP A 229 -4.41 2.76 11.19
C ASP A 229 -5.86 2.66 10.68
N SER A 230 -6.39 3.68 9.98
CA SER A 230 -7.83 3.70 9.68
C SER A 230 -8.17 4.22 8.29
N ASP A 231 -9.36 3.82 7.81
CA ASP A 231 -9.99 4.38 6.62
C ASP A 231 -9.08 4.30 5.39
N ILE A 232 -8.55 3.10 5.14
CA ILE A 232 -7.70 2.80 4.00
C ILE A 232 -8.53 2.16 2.91
N THR A 233 -8.58 2.81 1.73
CA THR A 233 -9.33 2.38 0.56
C THR A 233 -8.40 1.93 -0.55
N ILE A 234 -8.59 0.70 -1.03
CA ILE A 234 -7.82 0.10 -2.12
C ILE A 234 -8.77 -0.24 -3.27
N GLY A 235 -8.62 0.48 -4.38
CA GLY A 235 -9.46 0.39 -5.55
C GLY A 235 -10.76 1.20 -5.44
N GLN A 236 -11.26 1.63 -6.58
CA GLN A 236 -12.51 2.38 -6.75
C GLN A 236 -13.10 2.07 -8.11
N LEU A 237 -14.42 2.22 -8.24
CA LEU A 237 -15.09 2.10 -9.54
C LEU A 237 -14.54 3.13 -10.54
N GLY A 238 -14.06 2.65 -11.69
CA GLY A 238 -13.43 3.46 -12.73
C GLY A 238 -11.99 3.88 -12.42
N ALA A 239 -11.41 3.36 -11.31
CA ALA A 239 -10.01 3.50 -10.96
C ALA A 239 -9.54 2.22 -10.23
N GLU A 240 -9.73 1.08 -10.89
CA GLU A 240 -9.42 -0.25 -10.41
C GLU A 240 -7.91 -0.46 -10.30
N ASN A 241 -7.42 -1.09 -9.23
CA ASN A 241 -6.04 -1.55 -9.23
C ASN A 241 -5.91 -2.91 -9.91
N THR A 242 -4.79 -3.11 -10.58
CA THR A 242 -4.39 -4.40 -11.15
C THR A 242 -3.11 -4.87 -10.46
N ILE A 243 -3.22 -5.94 -9.67
CA ILE A 243 -2.09 -6.58 -8.99
C ILE A 243 -1.82 -7.90 -9.71
N THR A 244 -0.65 -8.01 -10.37
CA THR A 244 -0.32 -9.19 -11.17
C THR A 244 1.04 -9.76 -10.78
N ASN A 245 1.22 -11.05 -11.05
CA ASN A 245 2.49 -11.75 -10.81
C ASN A 245 3.02 -11.52 -9.37
N PHE A 246 2.11 -11.48 -8.39
CA PHE A 246 2.51 -11.47 -6.97
C PHE A 246 2.73 -12.90 -6.48
N GLY A 247 3.51 -13.05 -5.40
CA GLY A 247 3.88 -14.36 -4.90
C GLY A 247 4.98 -15.03 -5.73
N GLY A 248 5.10 -16.34 -5.64
CA GLY A 248 6.24 -17.10 -6.19
C GLY A 248 7.49 -17.00 -5.29
N GLY A 249 8.59 -17.59 -5.73
CA GLY A 249 9.81 -17.65 -4.93
C GLY A 249 9.71 -18.59 -3.71
N ASN A 250 10.67 -18.45 -2.78
CA ASN A 250 10.81 -19.30 -1.60
C ASN A 250 10.29 -18.65 -0.30
N VAL A 251 9.44 -17.61 -0.42
CA VAL A 251 8.88 -16.96 0.76
C VAL A 251 7.72 -17.78 1.34
N SER A 252 7.53 -17.71 2.66
CA SER A 252 6.61 -18.60 3.37
C SER A 252 5.13 -18.26 3.14
N ALA A 253 4.79 -16.98 2.94
CA ALA A 253 3.43 -16.55 2.65
C ALA A 253 3.47 -15.31 1.74
N THR A 254 2.48 -15.19 0.86
CA THR A 254 2.38 -14.06 -0.07
C THR A 254 0.94 -13.56 -0.16
N TYR A 255 0.82 -12.28 -0.50
CA TYR A 255 -0.46 -11.57 -0.42
C TYR A 255 -0.67 -10.71 -1.67
N GLY A 256 -1.86 -10.78 -2.25
CA GLY A 256 -2.30 -9.70 -3.15
C GLY A 256 -2.42 -8.39 -2.35
N ILE A 257 -3.22 -8.42 -1.27
CA ILE A 257 -3.42 -7.31 -0.33
C ILE A 257 -3.45 -7.86 1.10
N TYR A 258 -2.75 -7.20 2.02
CA TYR A 258 -2.69 -7.60 3.42
C TYR A 258 -2.93 -6.44 4.38
N PHE A 259 -3.73 -6.68 5.40
CA PHE A 259 -4.00 -5.74 6.49
C PHE A 259 -3.68 -6.35 7.85
N ILE A 260 -2.97 -5.60 8.68
CA ILE A 260 -2.79 -5.89 10.10
C ILE A 260 -2.83 -4.60 10.91
N TYR A 261 -3.62 -4.57 11.97
CA TYR A 261 -3.88 -3.42 12.84
C TYR A 261 -4.52 -2.24 12.09
N VAL A 262 -5.62 -2.53 11.38
CA VAL A 262 -6.35 -1.53 10.59
C VAL A 262 -7.83 -1.52 10.96
N ASN A 263 -8.39 -0.34 11.12
CA ASN A 263 -9.81 -0.09 11.32
C ASN A 263 -10.45 0.36 10.00
N ASN A 264 -11.65 -0.13 9.68
CA ASN A 264 -12.42 0.17 8.47
C ASN A 264 -11.65 -0.03 7.14
N PRO A 265 -10.98 -1.16 6.88
CA PRO A 265 -10.35 -1.41 5.59
C PRO A 265 -11.39 -1.64 4.49
N THR A 266 -11.16 -1.01 3.33
CA THR A 266 -12.00 -1.17 2.14
C THR A 266 -11.15 -1.64 0.95
N VAL A 267 -11.54 -2.76 0.32
CA VAL A 267 -10.90 -3.34 -0.87
C VAL A 267 -11.97 -3.58 -1.91
N GLU A 268 -12.05 -2.72 -2.91
CA GLU A 268 -13.11 -2.80 -3.91
C GLU A 268 -12.57 -2.59 -5.33
N TYR A 269 -13.16 -3.27 -6.31
CA TYR A 269 -12.84 -3.11 -7.73
C TYR A 269 -11.36 -3.37 -8.05
N ASN A 270 -10.76 -4.44 -7.52
CA ASN A 270 -9.38 -4.79 -7.85
C ASN A 270 -9.33 -6.08 -8.68
N THR A 271 -8.36 -6.16 -9.59
CA THR A 271 -7.96 -7.39 -10.27
C THR A 271 -6.69 -7.92 -9.63
N ILE A 272 -6.74 -9.14 -9.07
CA ILE A 272 -5.68 -9.72 -8.23
C ILE A 272 -5.28 -11.08 -8.81
N THR A 273 -4.11 -11.13 -9.47
CA THR A 273 -3.60 -12.34 -10.14
C THR A 273 -2.25 -12.75 -9.59
N SER A 274 -2.15 -13.93 -9.01
CA SER A 274 -0.87 -14.44 -8.49
C SER A 274 0.00 -15.06 -9.59
N ALA A 275 1.32 -15.08 -9.36
CA ALA A 275 2.18 -16.13 -9.92
C ALA A 275 1.82 -17.48 -9.30
N THR A 276 2.30 -18.58 -9.85
CA THR A 276 2.23 -19.87 -9.19
C THR A 276 3.10 -19.85 -7.92
N HIS A 277 2.50 -20.16 -6.77
CA HIS A 277 3.16 -20.10 -5.48
C HIS A 277 3.30 -21.49 -4.84
N GLY A 278 4.40 -21.71 -4.15
CA GLY A 278 4.74 -22.99 -3.50
C GLY A 278 4.48 -23.03 -1.98
N SER A 279 3.78 -22.03 -1.42
CA SER A 279 3.47 -21.95 0.01
C SER A 279 2.08 -21.35 0.23
N THR A 280 1.79 -20.82 1.42
CA THR A 280 0.48 -20.25 1.71
C THR A 280 0.25 -18.96 0.90
N LEU A 281 -0.89 -18.90 0.21
CA LEU A 281 -1.25 -17.85 -0.72
C LEU A 281 -2.55 -17.18 -0.31
N TYR A 282 -2.52 -15.84 -0.27
CA TYR A 282 -3.70 -15.02 0.02
C TYR A 282 -3.96 -14.01 -1.10
N GLY A 283 -5.19 -13.95 -1.58
CA GLY A 283 -5.65 -12.85 -2.42
C GLY A 283 -5.77 -11.57 -1.59
N VAL A 284 -6.69 -11.56 -0.62
CA VAL A 284 -6.82 -10.50 0.39
C VAL A 284 -6.83 -11.14 1.78
N PHE A 285 -6.01 -10.64 2.69
CA PHE A 285 -5.95 -11.10 4.07
C PHE A 285 -6.16 -9.95 5.06
N TYR A 286 -7.24 -10.03 5.80
CA TYR A 286 -7.56 -9.17 6.94
C TYR A 286 -7.11 -9.89 8.23
N SER A 287 -5.84 -9.69 8.65
CA SER A 287 -5.23 -10.45 9.77
C SER A 287 -5.66 -9.94 11.14
N THR A 288 -5.50 -8.64 11.39
CA THR A 288 -5.98 -7.97 12.61
C THR A 288 -6.63 -6.66 12.19
N VAL A 289 -7.94 -6.69 12.10
CA VAL A 289 -8.75 -5.56 11.65
C VAL A 289 -9.94 -5.34 12.58
N SER A 290 -10.53 -4.15 12.51
CA SER A 290 -11.71 -3.79 13.30
C SER A 290 -12.67 -2.90 12.49
N GLY A 291 -13.83 -2.60 13.06
CA GLY A 291 -14.83 -1.74 12.43
C GLY A 291 -15.57 -2.40 11.28
N ILE A 292 -15.71 -1.70 10.17
CA ILE A 292 -16.42 -2.16 8.97
C ILE A 292 -15.40 -2.65 7.95
N VAL A 293 -15.49 -3.92 7.57
CA VAL A 293 -14.61 -4.56 6.58
C VAL A 293 -15.34 -4.75 5.26
N LYS A 294 -14.78 -4.24 4.18
CA LYS A 294 -15.34 -4.39 2.84
C LYS A 294 -14.34 -5.03 1.88
N GLY A 295 -14.82 -6.02 1.12
CA GLY A 295 -14.07 -6.69 0.07
C GLY A 295 -14.97 -7.00 -1.13
N ASN A 296 -15.42 -5.95 -1.86
CA ASN A 296 -16.46 -6.07 -2.87
C ASN A 296 -15.91 -5.86 -4.29
N TYR A 297 -16.58 -6.47 -5.28
CA TYR A 297 -16.29 -6.26 -6.72
C TYR A 297 -14.84 -6.57 -7.12
N ASN A 298 -14.16 -7.48 -6.42
CA ASN A 298 -12.81 -7.86 -6.78
C ASN A 298 -12.80 -9.09 -7.70
N ALA A 299 -11.87 -9.14 -8.62
CA ALA A 299 -11.62 -10.27 -9.51
C ALA A 299 -10.31 -10.96 -9.12
N PHE A 300 -10.38 -12.24 -8.80
CA PHE A 300 -9.24 -13.04 -8.36
C PHE A 300 -8.87 -14.11 -9.37
N THR A 301 -7.57 -14.28 -9.63
CA THR A 301 -7.00 -15.44 -10.30
C THR A 301 -5.78 -15.93 -9.53
N LEU A 302 -5.92 -17.00 -8.76
CA LEU A 302 -4.85 -17.52 -7.90
C LEU A 302 -4.33 -18.88 -8.39
N ALA A 303 -3.03 -19.11 -8.26
CA ALA A 303 -2.36 -20.34 -8.63
C ALA A 303 -1.44 -20.81 -7.50
N ASN A 304 -1.59 -22.08 -7.07
CA ASN A 304 -0.79 -22.67 -6.00
C ASN A 304 -0.45 -24.13 -6.33
N ASN A 305 0.84 -24.45 -6.26
CA ASN A 305 1.36 -25.82 -6.49
C ASN A 305 2.05 -26.42 -5.25
N SER A 306 1.84 -25.84 -4.10
CA SER A 306 2.40 -26.35 -2.83
C SER A 306 1.95 -27.78 -2.53
N ALA A 307 2.82 -28.56 -1.94
CA ALA A 307 2.47 -29.93 -1.50
C ALA A 307 1.46 -29.95 -0.32
N SER A 308 1.31 -28.87 0.45
CA SER A 308 0.46 -28.91 1.67
C SER A 308 -0.10 -27.54 2.10
N SER A 309 0.29 -26.46 1.45
CA SER A 309 -0.06 -25.12 1.93
C SER A 309 -1.45 -24.66 1.48
N LEU A 310 -2.02 -23.73 2.22
CA LEU A 310 -3.37 -23.25 2.07
C LEU A 310 -3.48 -22.15 0.99
N THR A 311 -4.63 -22.06 0.37
CA THR A 311 -4.96 -20.96 -0.57
C THR A 311 -6.23 -20.28 -0.11
N TYR A 312 -6.14 -18.97 0.12
CA TYR A 312 -7.27 -18.14 0.49
C TYR A 312 -7.45 -17.03 -0.54
N PHE A 313 -8.63 -16.92 -1.11
CA PHE A 313 -8.95 -15.79 -1.97
C PHE A 313 -9.29 -14.56 -1.13
N ILE A 314 -10.21 -14.68 -0.18
CA ILE A 314 -10.51 -13.68 0.85
C ILE A 314 -10.46 -14.36 2.21
N TYR A 315 -9.72 -13.78 3.14
CA TYR A 315 -9.61 -14.29 4.50
C TYR A 315 -9.75 -13.17 5.53
N ASN A 316 -10.78 -13.24 6.37
CA ASN A 316 -10.92 -12.40 7.55
C ASN A 316 -10.77 -13.25 8.82
N ALA A 317 -9.78 -12.95 9.64
CA ALA A 317 -9.46 -13.68 10.88
C ALA A 317 -10.06 -13.03 12.13
N ASN A 318 -10.95 -12.03 12.00
CA ASN A 318 -11.33 -11.19 13.13
C ASN A 318 -12.84 -11.09 13.30
N THR A 319 -13.29 -10.90 14.53
CA THR A 319 -14.61 -10.37 14.82
C THR A 319 -14.61 -8.87 14.60
N VAL A 320 -15.44 -8.39 13.68
CA VAL A 320 -15.55 -6.99 13.29
C VAL A 320 -16.99 -6.50 13.50
N THR A 321 -17.26 -5.21 13.34
CA THR A 321 -18.62 -4.67 13.47
C THR A 321 -19.52 -5.20 12.36
N SER A 322 -19.04 -5.16 11.12
CA SER A 322 -19.69 -5.78 9.97
C SER A 322 -18.67 -6.16 8.92
N GLU A 323 -18.98 -7.18 8.11
CA GLU A 323 -18.20 -7.54 6.96
C GLU A 323 -19.07 -7.71 5.71
N ALA A 324 -18.54 -7.29 4.57
CA ALA A 324 -19.21 -7.42 3.28
C ALA A 324 -18.22 -7.90 2.22
N PHE A 325 -18.47 -9.10 1.65
CA PHE A 325 -17.69 -9.68 0.57
C PHE A 325 -18.65 -10.01 -0.58
N ASN A 326 -19.01 -8.97 -1.36
CA ASN A 326 -20.06 -9.07 -2.35
C ASN A 326 -19.54 -8.85 -3.78
N ASN A 327 -20.21 -9.46 -4.75
CA ASN A 327 -19.96 -9.25 -6.19
C ASN A 327 -18.52 -9.58 -6.60
N ASN A 328 -17.84 -10.48 -5.88
CA ASN A 328 -16.50 -10.91 -6.23
C ASN A 328 -16.54 -12.02 -7.28
N THR A 329 -15.53 -12.07 -8.14
CA THR A 329 -15.35 -13.15 -9.10
C THR A 329 -14.07 -13.93 -8.78
N PHE A 330 -14.18 -15.24 -8.81
CA PHE A 330 -13.07 -16.15 -8.49
C PHE A 330 -12.71 -16.99 -9.69
N ALA A 331 -11.44 -17.00 -10.05
CA ALA A 331 -10.86 -17.90 -11.03
C ALA A 331 -9.58 -18.51 -10.44
N ALA A 332 -9.17 -19.62 -10.97
CA ALA A 332 -7.90 -20.23 -10.61
C ALA A 332 -7.05 -20.46 -11.84
N GLY A 333 -5.75 -20.21 -11.70
CA GLY A 333 -4.75 -20.85 -12.52
C GLY A 333 -4.59 -22.32 -12.09
N THR A 334 -3.37 -22.82 -12.02
CA THR A 334 -3.12 -24.18 -11.53
C THR A 334 -3.31 -24.22 -10.00
N LEU A 335 -4.20 -25.09 -9.52
CA LEU A 335 -4.37 -25.45 -8.12
C LEU A 335 -4.02 -26.92 -7.94
N SER A 336 -2.73 -27.25 -7.97
CA SER A 336 -2.22 -28.61 -7.72
C SER A 336 -1.80 -28.83 -6.26
N SER A 337 -2.04 -27.85 -5.41
CA SER A 337 -1.83 -27.94 -3.97
C SER A 337 -2.70 -29.02 -3.34
N THR A 338 -2.13 -29.81 -2.43
CA THR A 338 -2.89 -30.75 -1.58
C THR A 338 -3.45 -30.04 -0.33
N GLY A 339 -3.14 -28.75 -0.13
CA GLY A 339 -3.71 -27.93 0.93
C GLY A 339 -5.17 -27.55 0.67
N THR A 340 -5.83 -27.04 1.69
CA THR A 340 -7.20 -26.58 1.58
C THR A 340 -7.29 -25.26 0.83
N VAL A 341 -8.35 -25.11 0.03
CA VAL A 341 -8.68 -23.90 -0.72
C VAL A 341 -9.96 -23.28 -0.15
N TYR A 342 -9.92 -21.99 0.10
CA TYR A 342 -11.06 -21.21 0.55
C TYR A 342 -11.28 -20.03 -0.42
N LEU A 343 -12.49 -19.90 -0.96
CA LEU A 343 -12.85 -18.70 -1.72
C LEU A 343 -13.12 -17.54 -0.75
N ILE A 344 -13.96 -17.75 0.24
CA ILE A 344 -14.21 -16.79 1.31
C ILE A 344 -14.11 -17.52 2.66
N TYR A 345 -13.21 -17.04 3.50
CA TYR A 345 -13.05 -17.52 4.88
C TYR A 345 -13.37 -16.40 5.85
N ALA A 346 -14.39 -16.57 6.65
CA ALA A 346 -14.72 -15.73 7.80
C ALA A 346 -14.54 -16.54 9.07
N SER A 347 -13.76 -16.08 10.04
CA SER A 347 -13.38 -16.90 11.19
C SER A 347 -14.14 -16.59 12.47
N ASN A 348 -15.19 -15.77 12.44
CA ASN A 348 -15.66 -15.12 13.65
C ASN A 348 -17.16 -14.90 13.72
N GLY A 349 -17.65 -14.70 14.95
CA GLY A 349 -19.00 -14.24 15.25
C GLY A 349 -19.25 -12.76 14.94
N THR A 350 -18.88 -12.29 13.74
CA THR A 350 -19.21 -10.93 13.28
C THR A 350 -20.71 -10.71 13.26
N PRO A 351 -21.26 -9.63 13.89
CA PRO A 351 -22.70 -9.43 14.00
C PRO A 351 -23.45 -9.28 12.67
N GLU A 352 -22.81 -8.60 11.70
CA GLU A 352 -23.41 -8.37 10.38
C GLU A 352 -22.49 -8.91 9.29
N VAL A 353 -22.94 -9.95 8.59
CA VAL A 353 -22.21 -10.63 7.51
C VAL A 353 -23.02 -10.55 6.23
N ASN A 354 -22.42 -10.05 5.16
CA ASN A 354 -23.01 -9.98 3.84
C ASN A 354 -22.10 -10.63 2.79
N ILE A 355 -22.53 -11.78 2.25
CA ILE A 355 -21.79 -12.58 1.27
C ILE A 355 -22.71 -12.80 0.06
N ASN A 356 -22.80 -11.82 -0.84
CA ASN A 356 -23.82 -11.84 -1.88
C ASN A 356 -23.25 -11.70 -3.29
N ASN A 357 -23.94 -12.31 -4.26
CA ASN A 357 -23.66 -12.17 -5.69
C ASN A 357 -22.22 -12.53 -6.10
N ASN A 358 -21.53 -13.38 -5.36
CA ASN A 358 -20.21 -13.85 -5.73
C ASN A 358 -20.30 -14.96 -6.77
N SER A 359 -19.33 -15.06 -7.67
CA SER A 359 -19.35 -16.06 -8.73
C SER A 359 -17.98 -16.59 -9.09
N ILE A 360 -17.94 -17.77 -9.69
CA ILE A 360 -16.74 -18.30 -10.35
C ILE A 360 -16.76 -17.90 -11.81
N SER A 361 -15.70 -17.23 -12.25
CA SER A 361 -15.52 -16.88 -13.66
C SER A 361 -14.69 -17.98 -14.37
N GLY A 362 -15.35 -18.73 -15.25
CA GLY A 362 -14.72 -19.89 -15.89
C GLY A 362 -14.83 -21.17 -15.07
N SER A 363 -13.75 -21.92 -14.92
CA SER A 363 -13.70 -23.14 -14.10
C SER A 363 -12.54 -23.10 -13.10
N ILE A 364 -12.76 -23.66 -11.92
CA ILE A 364 -11.71 -23.90 -10.94
C ILE A 364 -11.44 -25.41 -10.92
N ASN A 365 -10.26 -25.80 -11.37
CA ASN A 365 -9.81 -27.19 -11.37
C ASN A 365 -8.75 -27.36 -10.28
N ARG A 366 -9.07 -28.16 -9.27
CA ARG A 366 -8.13 -28.56 -8.23
C ARG A 366 -7.72 -30.01 -8.43
N THR A 367 -6.43 -30.23 -8.63
CA THR A 367 -5.85 -31.54 -8.90
C THR A 367 -5.05 -32.14 -7.75
N GLY A 368 -5.12 -31.53 -6.57
CA GLY A 368 -4.42 -32.02 -5.37
C GLY A 368 -5.12 -33.21 -4.74
N ALA A 369 -4.36 -34.28 -4.39
CA ALA A 369 -4.89 -35.55 -3.90
C ALA A 369 -5.54 -35.51 -2.51
N SER A 370 -5.45 -34.42 -1.77
CA SER A 370 -6.03 -34.26 -0.43
C SER A 370 -6.39 -32.79 -0.14
N GLY A 371 -6.94 -32.52 1.03
CA GLY A 371 -7.43 -31.20 1.44
C GLY A 371 -8.85 -30.94 0.95
N SER A 372 -9.47 -29.91 1.47
CA SER A 372 -10.85 -29.53 1.20
C SER A 372 -10.94 -28.32 0.29
N PHE A 373 -12.09 -28.14 -0.34
CA PHE A 373 -12.43 -26.92 -1.07
C PHE A 373 -13.68 -26.30 -0.45
N TYR A 374 -13.58 -25.06 -0.01
CA TYR A 374 -14.70 -24.33 0.58
C TYR A 374 -15.02 -23.09 -0.26
N CYS A 375 -16.26 -22.95 -0.69
CA CYS A 375 -16.76 -21.73 -1.33
C CYS A 375 -16.96 -20.62 -0.31
N TYR A 376 -17.52 -20.95 0.83
CA TYR A 376 -17.64 -20.12 2.01
C TYR A 376 -17.40 -20.95 3.27
N TYR A 377 -16.60 -20.45 4.16
CA TYR A 377 -16.30 -21.08 5.44
C TYR A 377 -16.40 -20.07 6.56
N ASN A 378 -17.32 -20.29 7.49
CA ASN A 378 -17.48 -19.49 8.70
C ASN A 378 -17.20 -20.36 9.93
N LEU A 379 -16.18 -20.00 10.71
CA LEU A 379 -15.80 -20.74 11.92
C LEU A 379 -16.59 -20.27 13.16
N GLY A 380 -17.10 -19.04 13.14
CA GLY A 380 -17.87 -18.43 14.23
C GLY A 380 -19.34 -18.29 13.89
N SER A 381 -20.19 -18.36 14.87
CA SER A 381 -21.60 -17.99 14.74
C SER A 381 -21.83 -16.64 15.39
N PRO A 382 -22.45 -15.68 14.73
CA PRO A 382 -22.83 -14.42 15.36
C PRO A 382 -23.75 -14.70 16.55
N THR A 383 -23.45 -14.11 17.68
CA THR A 383 -24.28 -14.21 18.88
C THR A 383 -25.50 -13.26 18.82
N SER A 384 -25.44 -12.31 17.90
CA SER A 384 -26.50 -11.34 17.59
C SER A 384 -26.26 -10.80 16.18
N GLY A 385 -27.30 -10.36 15.49
CA GLY A 385 -27.19 -9.76 14.16
C GLY A 385 -27.71 -10.67 13.04
N SER A 386 -27.22 -10.46 11.82
CA SER A 386 -27.69 -11.14 10.62
C SER A 386 -26.54 -11.65 9.75
N GLU A 387 -26.70 -12.84 9.24
CA GLU A 387 -25.88 -13.41 8.19
C GLU A 387 -26.69 -13.51 6.91
N ASN A 388 -26.32 -12.74 5.89
CA ASN A 388 -27.00 -12.66 4.61
C ASN A 388 -26.11 -13.25 3.51
N ILE A 389 -26.47 -14.44 3.03
CA ILE A 389 -25.72 -15.19 2.02
C ILE A 389 -26.66 -15.47 0.87
N GLN A 390 -26.63 -14.65 -0.18
CA GLN A 390 -27.62 -14.71 -1.26
C GLN A 390 -26.98 -14.63 -2.65
N ASN A 391 -27.62 -15.27 -3.62
CA ASN A 391 -27.32 -15.17 -5.05
C ASN A 391 -25.87 -15.51 -5.42
N ASN A 392 -25.17 -16.30 -4.61
CA ASN A 392 -23.81 -16.75 -4.95
C ASN A 392 -23.87 -17.91 -5.96
N ASN A 393 -23.06 -17.84 -7.01
CA ASN A 393 -22.95 -18.89 -8.01
C ASN A 393 -21.55 -19.51 -8.01
N PHE A 394 -21.38 -20.59 -7.30
CA PHE A 394 -20.12 -21.36 -7.21
C PHE A 394 -20.17 -22.64 -8.08
N SER A 395 -20.73 -22.54 -9.27
CA SER A 395 -20.68 -23.61 -10.27
C SER A 395 -19.30 -23.74 -10.93
N ASN A 396 -19.07 -24.83 -11.67
CA ASN A 396 -17.84 -25.08 -12.43
C ASN A 396 -16.58 -25.32 -11.56
N ILE A 397 -16.76 -26.03 -10.45
CA ILE A 397 -15.64 -26.52 -9.63
C ILE A 397 -15.42 -28.01 -9.95
N THR A 398 -14.19 -28.37 -10.28
CA THR A 398 -13.74 -29.75 -10.42
C THR A 398 -12.64 -30.03 -9.41
N VAL A 399 -12.81 -31.06 -8.60
CA VAL A 399 -11.82 -31.57 -7.65
C VAL A 399 -11.51 -33.01 -8.02
N THR A 400 -10.25 -33.28 -8.40
CA THR A 400 -9.79 -34.60 -8.86
C THR A 400 -8.57 -35.05 -8.07
#